data_77bd384031380272d896a0e78c2795cb
#
_entry.id   77bd384031380272d896a0e78c2795cb
#
_cell.length_a   1.000
_cell.length_b   1.000
_cell.length_c   1.000
_cell.angle_alpha   90.00
_cell.angle_beta   90.00
_cell.angle_gamma   90.00
#
_symmetry.space_group_name_H-M   'P 1'
#
loop_
_entity.id
_entity.type
_entity.pdbx_description
1 polymer ?
#
loop_
_entity_poly.entity_id
_entity_poly.type
_entity_poly.pdbx_seq_one_letter_code
_entity_poly.pdbx_strand_id
1 'polypeptide(L)'
;MKKITFLTICLSLFLVGGLFSQQTVYVSATGAGSKDGTSEANAYGNFSFALVDINSAEDKLIVIGTVTVGAATIWNKNFAFTIEGKDATSTITGNGGASRLFTLNQSTTIDVTFKDLTFSNYNSNLAGGAVLLSNNAGATVTFDNCIFTDNSISNGAGGGAILFANGNLTITGTTFKSNTSTDEGGAIMGLSGTITITNSVFESNSAATKGGAIYSSSANFTITGSTFYDNATTGIGNSDGGAAFNVAGAGSTNSITNCTFYQNTTARANQDYGTIRTDNGNTTVSNSLFYGNKMDNDTAGPSDWGSGPNGTQTFETSIAQWISINIDNQDEGTGSITGIKGGAGTPANLTSSNLTFNLATGKVEYVAVDSTEDSPIDFGSDGNDVGAWNSGLTLSLEKEDFLATKISVYYNSASKNLEVLHSISEPISLEVYTILGTKVLSLNNINARQLINVNHLNTGIYILVGKTPEKFFSKKFLIN
;
A
#
# COMPACT_ATOMS: atom_id res chain seq x y z
N MET A 1 34.56 73.97 28.77
CA MET A 1 34.06 73.15 27.68
C MET A 1 34.04 71.71 28.17
N LYS A 2 32.83 71.19 28.52
CA LYS A 2 32.65 69.82 29.00
C LYS A 2 32.20 68.97 27.81
N LYS A 3 32.94 67.90 27.50
CA LYS A 3 32.60 66.92 26.47
C LYS A 3 31.56 65.98 27.06
N ILE A 4 30.39 65.96 26.45
CA ILE A 4 29.36 65.02 26.75
C ILE A 4 29.61 63.78 25.84
N THR A 5 29.95 62.65 26.46
CA THR A 5 30.11 61.35 25.76
C THR A 5 28.71 60.69 25.70
N PHE A 6 28.19 60.54 24.50
CA PHE A 6 26.95 59.82 24.24
C PHE A 6 27.26 58.31 24.29
N LEU A 7 26.79 57.64 25.32
CA LEU A 7 26.84 56.19 25.43
C LEU A 7 25.63 55.61 24.66
N THR A 8 25.88 55.09 23.46
CA THR A 8 24.87 54.41 22.67
C THR A 8 24.71 52.99 23.22
N ILE A 9 23.63 52.73 23.98
CA ILE A 9 23.24 51.41 24.38
C ILE A 9 22.57 50.75 23.17
N CYS A 10 23.28 49.84 22.49
CA CYS A 10 22.69 48.89 21.56
C CYS A 10 21.86 47.88 22.36
N LEU A 11 20.59 48.12 22.46
CA LEU A 11 19.63 47.11 22.92
C LEU A 11 19.47 46.05 21.79
N SER A 12 20.27 44.99 21.83
CA SER A 12 20.10 43.83 21.01
C SER A 12 18.83 43.12 21.48
N LEU A 13 17.75 43.34 20.74
CA LEU A 13 16.51 42.57 20.84
C LEU A 13 16.87 41.14 20.39
N PHE A 14 17.19 40.27 21.31
CA PHE A 14 17.14 38.84 21.06
C PHE A 14 15.67 38.50 20.84
N LEU A 15 15.25 38.41 19.58
CA LEU A 15 14.12 37.62 19.19
C LEU A 15 14.47 36.17 19.53
N VAL A 16 14.11 35.74 20.73
CA VAL A 16 14.00 34.34 21.07
C VAL A 16 12.78 33.87 20.31
N GLY A 17 12.94 33.61 19.02
CA GLY A 17 12.05 32.68 18.33
C GLY A 17 12.17 31.38 19.10
N GLY A 18 11.13 31.04 19.85
CA GLY A 18 11.09 29.75 20.53
C GLY A 18 11.35 28.68 19.47
N LEU A 19 12.51 28.05 19.54
CA LEU A 19 12.74 26.77 18.92
C LEU A 19 11.80 25.82 19.63
N PHE A 20 10.60 25.68 19.09
CA PHE A 20 9.74 24.56 19.49
C PHE A 20 10.51 23.32 19.07
N SER A 21 11.14 22.68 20.04
CA SER A 21 11.77 21.37 19.85
C SER A 21 10.66 20.39 19.50
N GLN A 22 10.81 19.65 18.41
CA GLN A 22 9.96 18.52 18.11
C GLN A 22 9.82 17.65 19.36
N GLN A 23 8.60 17.51 19.83
CA GLN A 23 8.27 16.66 20.98
C GLN A 23 7.95 15.27 20.51
N THR A 24 8.46 14.25 21.20
CA THR A 24 8.03 12.86 21.03
C THR A 24 7.27 12.46 22.29
N VAL A 25 6.03 12.08 22.09
CA VAL A 25 5.13 11.59 23.14
C VAL A 25 4.97 10.09 22.99
N TYR A 26 4.94 9.35 24.09
CA TYR A 26 4.87 7.90 24.08
C TYR A 26 3.57 7.42 24.75
N VAL A 27 2.93 6.39 24.15
CA VAL A 27 1.76 5.72 24.71
C VAL A 27 1.91 4.20 24.64
N SER A 28 1.49 3.51 25.68
CA SER A 28 1.45 2.04 25.76
C SER A 28 0.15 1.58 26.41
N ALA A 29 -0.12 0.27 26.45
CA ALA A 29 -1.39 -0.31 26.93
C ALA A 29 -1.79 0.15 28.35
N THR A 30 -0.84 0.16 29.27
CA THR A 30 -1.09 0.48 30.69
C THR A 30 -0.32 1.70 31.17
N GLY A 31 0.51 2.26 30.32
CA GLY A 31 1.50 3.27 30.68
C GLY A 31 2.70 2.66 31.42
N ALA A 32 3.71 3.49 31.63
CA ALA A 32 4.93 3.14 32.30
C ALA A 32 5.43 4.31 33.17
N GLY A 33 6.20 4.04 34.19
CA GLY A 33 6.82 5.04 35.05
C GLY A 33 5.87 6.12 35.57
N SER A 34 6.24 7.40 35.34
CA SER A 34 5.43 8.57 35.72
C SER A 34 4.17 8.77 34.88
N LYS A 35 4.06 8.08 33.74
CA LYS A 35 2.95 8.20 32.78
C LYS A 35 2.75 9.63 32.25
N ASP A 36 3.83 10.34 32.04
CA ASP A 36 3.87 11.71 31.50
C ASP A 36 4.20 11.78 30.00
N GLY A 37 4.40 10.61 29.37
CA GLY A 37 4.62 10.50 27.94
C GLY A 37 6.01 10.94 27.44
N THR A 38 6.90 11.37 28.32
CA THR A 38 8.20 11.98 27.94
C THR A 38 9.23 10.98 27.41
N SER A 39 9.01 9.70 27.65
CA SER A 39 9.88 8.60 27.18
C SER A 39 9.11 7.28 27.15
N GLU A 40 9.68 6.24 26.56
CA GLU A 40 9.11 4.89 26.63
C GLU A 40 8.93 4.40 28.07
N ALA A 41 9.92 4.71 28.94
CA ALA A 41 9.86 4.34 30.35
C ALA A 41 8.79 5.11 31.13
N ASN A 42 8.26 6.18 30.59
CA ASN A 42 7.24 7.03 31.18
C ASN A 42 6.01 7.18 30.26
N ALA A 43 5.77 6.21 29.37
CA ALA A 43 4.70 6.27 28.39
C ALA A 43 3.31 6.46 29.06
N TYR A 44 2.43 7.24 28.42
CA TYR A 44 1.03 7.33 28.79
C TYR A 44 0.35 5.96 28.74
N GLY A 45 -0.59 5.73 29.67
CA GLY A 45 -1.50 4.58 29.63
C GLY A 45 -2.86 4.89 29.00
N ASN A 46 -3.01 6.06 28.41
CA ASN A 46 -4.24 6.50 27.78
C ASN A 46 -3.93 7.28 26.48
N PHE A 47 -4.47 6.79 25.39
CA PHE A 47 -4.23 7.35 24.07
C PHE A 47 -4.73 8.80 23.94
N SER A 48 -5.89 9.11 24.52
CA SER A 48 -6.45 10.47 24.43
C SER A 48 -5.59 11.49 25.21
N PHE A 49 -4.99 11.11 26.32
CA PHE A 49 -4.07 11.99 27.05
C PHE A 49 -2.78 12.23 26.25
N ALA A 50 -2.24 11.17 25.64
CA ALA A 50 -1.07 11.30 24.78
C ALA A 50 -1.35 12.23 23.58
N LEU A 51 -2.55 12.17 22.99
CA LEU A 51 -2.95 13.07 21.92
C LEU A 51 -3.05 14.53 22.35
N VAL A 52 -3.45 14.81 23.60
CA VAL A 52 -3.53 16.19 24.10
C VAL A 52 -2.16 16.85 24.11
N ASP A 53 -1.13 16.08 24.44
CA ASP A 53 0.26 16.58 24.53
C ASP A 53 0.93 16.80 23.16
N ILE A 54 0.37 16.29 22.09
CA ILE A 54 0.76 16.71 20.75
C ILE A 54 0.21 18.14 20.55
N ASN A 55 1.06 19.14 20.60
CA ASN A 55 0.65 20.54 20.69
C ASN A 55 1.37 21.49 19.73
N SER A 56 2.30 20.99 18.92
CA SER A 56 3.01 21.75 17.90
C SER A 56 3.16 20.96 16.59
N ALA A 57 3.44 21.66 15.52
CA ALA A 57 3.80 21.07 14.24
C ALA A 57 5.04 20.18 14.40
N GLU A 58 5.06 19.07 13.67
CA GLU A 58 6.14 18.07 13.68
C GLU A 58 6.23 17.21 14.95
N ASP A 59 5.39 17.43 15.95
CA ASP A 59 5.32 16.51 17.09
C ASP A 59 4.95 15.09 16.65
N LYS A 60 5.47 14.10 17.39
CA LYS A 60 5.22 12.68 17.14
C LYS A 60 4.58 12.01 18.35
N LEU A 61 3.61 11.13 18.07
CA LEU A 61 3.11 10.17 19.05
C LEU A 61 3.62 8.77 18.67
N ILE A 62 4.38 8.16 19.57
CA ILE A 62 4.88 6.79 19.41
C ILE A 62 3.99 5.82 20.16
N VAL A 63 3.43 4.85 19.45
CA VAL A 63 2.60 3.78 20.00
C VAL A 63 3.46 2.56 20.28
N ILE A 64 3.40 2.04 21.51
CA ILE A 64 4.18 0.89 21.96
C ILE A 64 3.26 -0.29 22.23
N GLY A 65 3.44 -1.38 21.49
CA GLY A 65 2.61 -2.57 21.62
C GLY A 65 1.12 -2.29 21.33
N THR A 66 0.22 -3.05 21.92
CA THR A 66 -1.22 -2.93 21.67
C THR A 66 -1.90 -1.95 22.61
N VAL A 67 -2.44 -0.86 22.07
CA VAL A 67 -3.19 0.16 22.79
C VAL A 67 -4.68 0.06 22.45
N THR A 68 -5.53 -0.12 23.44
CA THR A 68 -6.98 -0.19 23.24
C THR A 68 -7.61 1.21 23.29
N VAL A 69 -8.35 1.57 22.25
CA VAL A 69 -9.09 2.82 22.15
C VAL A 69 -10.55 2.51 21.81
N GLY A 70 -11.38 2.36 22.81
CA GLY A 70 -12.79 1.94 22.67
C GLY A 70 -13.79 3.07 22.44
N ALA A 71 -13.35 4.32 22.37
CA ALA A 71 -14.22 5.48 22.15
C ALA A 71 -13.69 6.35 21.01
N ALA A 72 -14.61 6.88 20.21
CA ALA A 72 -14.23 7.76 19.09
C ALA A 72 -13.44 8.97 19.58
N THR A 73 -12.27 9.17 19.03
CA THR A 73 -11.44 10.35 19.28
C THR A 73 -11.70 11.39 18.20
N ILE A 74 -12.15 12.59 18.62
CA ILE A 74 -12.27 13.73 17.70
C ILE A 74 -10.96 14.49 17.74
N TRP A 75 -10.35 14.64 16.58
CA TRP A 75 -9.14 15.42 16.44
C TRP A 75 -9.48 16.81 15.87
N ASN A 76 -9.13 17.84 16.59
CA ASN A 76 -9.40 19.23 16.22
C ASN A 76 -8.12 20.10 16.29
N LYS A 77 -6.96 19.52 16.07
CA LYS A 77 -5.68 20.25 16.00
C LYS A 77 -5.60 21.04 14.69
N ASN A 78 -4.80 22.08 14.66
CA ASN A 78 -4.62 22.98 13.52
C ASN A 78 -3.17 23.01 13.01
N PHE A 79 -2.43 21.93 13.21
CA PHE A 79 -1.04 21.75 12.78
C PHE A 79 -0.82 20.29 12.38
N ALA A 80 0.17 20.08 11.49
CA ALA A 80 0.57 18.74 11.05
C ALA A 80 1.19 17.93 12.18
N PHE A 81 1.01 16.60 12.16
CA PHE A 81 1.59 15.70 13.17
C PHE A 81 1.70 14.27 12.64
N THR A 82 2.47 13.46 13.36
CA THR A 82 2.67 12.04 13.04
C THR A 82 2.31 11.14 14.22
N ILE A 83 1.60 10.05 13.93
CA ILE A 83 1.42 8.92 14.87
C ILE A 83 2.15 7.73 14.25
N GLU A 84 3.11 7.19 14.99
CA GLU A 84 4.02 6.16 14.48
C GLU A 84 4.06 4.97 15.44
N GLY A 85 4.08 3.75 14.88
CA GLY A 85 4.33 2.54 15.65
C GLY A 85 5.81 2.43 16.00
N LYS A 86 6.11 2.03 17.21
CA LYS A 86 7.49 1.77 17.63
C LYS A 86 8.12 0.62 16.84
N ASP A 87 7.32 -0.40 16.56
CA ASP A 87 7.74 -1.63 15.89
C ASP A 87 6.51 -2.36 15.29
N ALA A 88 6.74 -3.51 14.68
CA ALA A 88 5.70 -4.31 14.04
C ALA A 88 4.57 -4.81 14.98
N THR A 89 4.73 -4.69 16.30
CA THR A 89 3.69 -5.06 17.27
C THR A 89 2.76 -3.90 17.62
N SER A 90 3.08 -2.70 17.12
CA SER A 90 2.36 -1.47 17.46
C SER A 90 0.96 -1.46 16.87
N THR A 91 -0.02 -1.64 17.73
CA THR A 91 -1.43 -1.82 17.35
C THR A 91 -2.33 -0.85 18.10
N ILE A 92 -3.26 -0.24 17.40
CA ILE A 92 -4.38 0.50 17.99
C ILE A 92 -5.65 -0.31 17.71
N THR A 93 -6.31 -0.77 18.77
CA THR A 93 -7.45 -1.68 18.64
C THR A 93 -8.72 -1.14 19.26
N GLY A 94 -9.87 -1.38 18.61
CA GLY A 94 -11.19 -1.11 19.14
C GLY A 94 -11.70 -2.17 20.12
N ASN A 95 -11.06 -3.32 20.17
CA ASN A 95 -11.46 -4.47 20.97
C ASN A 95 -12.94 -4.89 20.75
N GLY A 96 -13.41 -4.80 19.51
CA GLY A 96 -14.80 -5.11 19.14
C GLY A 96 -15.85 -4.07 19.58
N GLY A 97 -15.41 -2.91 20.06
CA GLY A 97 -16.31 -1.82 20.46
C GLY A 97 -17.04 -1.17 19.28
N ALA A 98 -18.24 -0.66 19.51
CA ALA A 98 -19.11 -0.06 18.51
C ALA A 98 -18.71 1.36 18.08
N SER A 99 -17.48 1.76 18.32
CA SER A 99 -16.95 3.08 17.99
C SER A 99 -15.80 2.98 17.00
N ARG A 100 -15.64 4.00 16.16
CA ARG A 100 -14.42 4.18 15.35
C ARG A 100 -13.30 4.80 16.18
N LEU A 101 -12.06 4.67 15.74
CA LEU A 101 -10.91 5.29 16.39
C LEU A 101 -10.91 6.81 16.23
N PHE A 102 -10.97 7.29 14.99
CA PHE A 102 -10.90 8.70 14.68
C PHE A 102 -12.07 9.21 13.87
N THR A 103 -12.45 10.44 14.18
CA THR A 103 -13.12 11.33 13.26
C THR A 103 -12.23 12.54 13.05
N LEU A 104 -11.59 12.63 11.91
CA LEU A 104 -10.90 13.84 11.48
C LEU A 104 -11.92 14.74 10.77
N ASN A 105 -12.42 15.71 11.49
CA ASN A 105 -13.39 16.69 10.99
C ASN A 105 -12.73 18.07 11.07
N GLN A 106 -11.99 18.45 10.03
CA GLN A 106 -11.21 19.69 10.02
C GLN A 106 -11.69 20.63 8.92
N SER A 107 -11.94 21.86 9.32
CA SER A 107 -12.17 22.97 8.37
C SER A 107 -10.87 23.60 7.87
N THR A 108 -9.73 23.19 8.41
CA THR A 108 -8.40 23.71 8.09
C THR A 108 -7.55 22.68 7.39
N THR A 109 -6.63 23.13 6.54
CA THR A 109 -5.69 22.27 5.82
C THR A 109 -4.62 21.75 6.78
N ILE A 110 -4.68 20.47 7.18
CA ILE A 110 -3.74 19.85 8.11
C ILE A 110 -3.32 18.49 7.58
N ASP A 111 -2.01 18.29 7.52
CA ASP A 111 -1.45 17.01 7.13
C ASP A 111 -1.27 16.10 8.36
N VAL A 112 -1.80 14.88 8.28
CA VAL A 112 -1.68 13.87 9.33
C VAL A 112 -1.06 12.62 8.74
N THR A 113 0.00 12.12 9.38
CA THR A 113 0.66 10.88 8.98
C THR A 113 0.50 9.81 10.03
N PHE A 114 0.04 8.64 9.61
CA PHE A 114 0.06 7.40 10.36
C PHE A 114 1.10 6.49 9.72
N LYS A 115 2.00 5.96 10.53
CA LYS A 115 3.10 5.16 10.03
C LYS A 115 3.36 3.92 10.88
N ASP A 116 3.67 2.79 10.22
CA ASP A 116 4.06 1.54 10.89
C ASP A 116 3.05 1.09 11.98
N LEU A 117 1.75 1.19 11.72
CA LEU A 117 0.67 0.95 12.70
C LEU A 117 -0.32 -0.10 12.20
N THR A 118 -0.77 -0.94 13.12
CA THR A 118 -1.94 -1.80 12.91
C THR A 118 -3.19 -1.17 13.53
N PHE A 119 -4.28 -1.07 12.76
CA PHE A 119 -5.62 -0.66 13.20
C PHE A 119 -6.54 -1.87 13.14
N SER A 120 -7.05 -2.31 14.28
CA SER A 120 -7.78 -3.59 14.32
C SER A 120 -9.03 -3.60 15.16
N ASN A 121 -9.96 -4.50 14.79
CA ASN A 121 -11.13 -4.85 15.59
C ASN A 121 -12.02 -3.66 15.98
N TYR A 122 -12.19 -2.71 15.08
CA TYR A 122 -13.19 -1.67 15.20
C TYR A 122 -14.49 -2.17 14.54
N ASN A 123 -15.57 -2.17 15.30
CA ASN A 123 -16.90 -2.55 14.82
C ASN A 123 -17.84 -1.35 14.99
N SER A 124 -17.82 -0.46 14.04
CA SER A 124 -18.62 0.76 14.10
C SER A 124 -20.06 0.54 13.63
N ASN A 125 -21.00 1.12 14.34
CA ASN A 125 -22.39 1.27 13.85
C ASN A 125 -22.59 2.56 13.06
N LEU A 126 -21.52 3.29 12.80
CA LEU A 126 -21.49 4.53 12.02
C LEU A 126 -20.50 4.38 10.86
N ALA A 127 -20.63 5.19 9.83
CA ALA A 127 -19.74 5.16 8.65
C ALA A 127 -18.25 5.23 8.99
N GLY A 128 -17.41 4.45 8.31
CA GLY A 128 -15.97 4.32 8.56
C GLY A 128 -15.67 3.46 9.80
N GLY A 129 -15.41 2.17 9.61
CA GLY A 129 -15.21 1.21 10.70
C GLY A 129 -14.13 1.65 11.69
N ALA A 130 -12.92 1.89 11.22
CA ALA A 130 -11.82 2.41 12.05
C ALA A 130 -11.70 3.94 11.97
N VAL A 131 -11.77 4.53 10.78
CA VAL A 131 -11.45 5.95 10.56
C VAL A 131 -12.51 6.62 9.68
N LEU A 132 -12.97 7.80 10.11
CA LEU A 132 -13.73 8.73 9.28
C LEU A 132 -12.91 9.98 9.00
N LEU A 133 -12.66 10.24 7.73
CA LEU A 133 -11.99 11.45 7.24
C LEU A 133 -13.04 12.33 6.57
N SER A 134 -13.53 13.37 7.25
CA SER A 134 -14.58 14.24 6.74
C SER A 134 -14.17 15.69 6.73
N ASN A 135 -14.61 16.44 5.70
CA ASN A 135 -14.40 17.87 5.53
C ASN A 135 -12.93 18.32 5.46
N ASN A 136 -12.05 17.49 4.96
CA ASN A 136 -10.61 17.78 4.88
C ASN A 136 -10.27 18.49 3.55
N ALA A 137 -11.00 19.48 3.13
CA ALA A 137 -10.70 20.20 1.90
C ALA A 137 -9.27 20.76 1.92
N GLY A 138 -8.39 20.19 1.07
CA GLY A 138 -6.98 20.57 0.95
C GLY A 138 -6.02 19.96 1.97
N ALA A 139 -6.51 19.19 2.95
CA ALA A 139 -5.65 18.42 3.86
C ALA A 139 -5.21 17.10 3.23
N THR A 140 -4.02 16.62 3.59
CA THR A 140 -3.53 15.29 3.23
C THR A 140 -3.47 14.39 4.46
N VAL A 141 -4.14 13.24 4.39
CA VAL A 141 -3.96 12.17 5.36
C VAL A 141 -3.12 11.07 4.71
N THR A 142 -2.09 10.64 5.40
CA THR A 142 -1.18 9.61 4.90
C THR A 142 -1.19 8.39 5.82
N PHE A 143 -1.37 7.22 5.21
CA PHE A 143 -1.11 5.93 5.84
C PHE A 143 0.09 5.29 5.13
N ASP A 144 1.20 5.16 5.84
CA ASP A 144 2.47 4.61 5.35
C ASP A 144 2.81 3.33 6.12
N ASN A 145 2.95 2.22 5.40
CA ASN A 145 3.25 0.91 5.96
C ASN A 145 2.32 0.50 7.12
N CYS A 146 1.02 0.74 6.96
CA CYS A 146 0.01 0.44 7.97
C CYS A 146 -0.72 -0.89 7.66
N ILE A 147 -1.43 -1.41 8.67
CA ILE A 147 -2.31 -2.56 8.52
C ILE A 147 -3.69 -2.20 9.07
N PHE A 148 -4.72 -2.36 8.27
CA PHE A 148 -6.12 -2.31 8.70
C PHE A 148 -6.69 -3.73 8.66
N THR A 149 -6.98 -4.31 9.81
CA THR A 149 -7.47 -5.70 9.85
C THR A 149 -8.68 -5.86 10.75
N ASP A 150 -9.62 -6.69 10.28
CA ASP A 150 -10.82 -7.07 11.05
C ASP A 150 -11.64 -5.86 11.52
N ASN A 151 -11.66 -4.79 10.72
CA ASN A 151 -12.51 -3.65 10.99
C ASN A 151 -13.83 -3.81 10.25
N SER A 152 -14.92 -3.37 10.87
CA SER A 152 -16.24 -3.56 10.30
C SER A 152 -17.17 -2.39 10.55
N ILE A 153 -18.14 -2.25 9.65
CA ILE A 153 -19.31 -1.41 9.87
C ILE A 153 -20.57 -2.28 9.80
N SER A 154 -21.43 -2.12 10.78
CA SER A 154 -22.65 -2.92 10.93
C SER A 154 -23.92 -2.16 10.57
N ASN A 155 -23.87 -0.85 10.43
CA ASN A 155 -25.03 -0.02 10.07
C ASN A 155 -24.54 1.36 9.59
N GLY A 156 -24.84 1.73 8.38
CA GLY A 156 -24.50 3.05 7.84
C GLY A 156 -23.75 3.00 6.51
N ALA A 157 -23.35 4.16 6.00
CA ALA A 157 -22.57 4.26 4.78
C ALA A 157 -21.20 3.62 4.93
N GLY A 158 -20.73 2.91 3.94
CA GLY A 158 -19.60 1.98 3.88
C GLY A 158 -18.24 2.41 4.41
N GLY A 159 -17.23 1.71 3.94
CA GLY A 159 -15.85 1.80 4.41
C GLY A 159 -15.59 1.02 5.69
N GLY A 160 -15.49 -0.32 5.58
CA GLY A 160 -15.24 -1.20 6.74
C GLY A 160 -14.02 -0.79 7.56
N ALA A 161 -12.98 -0.25 6.92
CA ALA A 161 -11.85 0.37 7.58
C ALA A 161 -11.92 1.90 7.53
N ILE A 162 -12.03 2.49 6.33
CA ILE A 162 -11.94 3.94 6.12
C ILE A 162 -13.15 4.45 5.33
N LEU A 163 -13.84 5.46 5.87
CA LEU A 163 -14.66 6.36 5.08
C LEU A 163 -13.90 7.66 4.83
N PHE A 164 -13.72 7.98 3.56
CA PHE A 164 -13.08 9.22 3.11
C PHE A 164 -14.10 10.13 2.42
N ALA A 165 -14.39 11.27 3.03
CA ALA A 165 -15.43 12.16 2.52
C ALA A 165 -14.90 13.22 1.55
N ASN A 166 -13.71 13.77 1.79
CA ASN A 166 -13.10 14.81 0.94
C ASN A 166 -11.64 15.07 1.32
N GLY A 167 -10.89 15.76 0.44
CA GLY A 167 -9.49 16.15 0.64
C GLY A 167 -8.52 15.28 -0.16
N ASN A 168 -7.34 14.99 0.39
CA ASN A 168 -6.35 14.09 -0.18
C ASN A 168 -6.04 12.95 0.78
N LEU A 169 -6.10 11.72 0.29
CA LEU A 169 -5.71 10.53 1.03
C LEU A 169 -4.57 9.82 0.29
N THR A 170 -3.46 9.62 0.97
CA THR A 170 -2.31 8.89 0.45
C THR A 170 -2.11 7.60 1.25
N ILE A 171 -2.03 6.49 0.56
CA ILE A 171 -1.87 5.15 1.13
C ILE A 171 -0.68 4.48 0.44
N THR A 172 0.36 4.15 1.21
CA THR A 172 1.57 3.53 0.67
C THR A 172 1.95 2.30 1.49
N GLY A 173 2.28 1.19 0.83
CA GLY A 173 2.75 -0.03 1.48
C GLY A 173 1.78 -0.60 2.53
N THR A 174 0.50 -0.27 2.45
CA THR A 174 -0.49 -0.55 3.48
C THR A 174 -1.32 -1.78 3.13
N THR A 175 -1.62 -2.60 4.14
CA THR A 175 -2.46 -3.79 3.99
C THR A 175 -3.85 -3.55 4.57
N PHE A 176 -4.89 -3.85 3.79
CA PHE A 176 -6.28 -3.92 4.21
C PHE A 176 -6.73 -5.36 4.18
N LYS A 177 -6.96 -5.95 5.35
CA LYS A 177 -7.28 -7.38 5.45
C LYS A 177 -8.56 -7.62 6.24
N SER A 178 -9.45 -8.45 5.69
CA SER A 178 -10.67 -8.91 6.37
C SER A 178 -11.53 -7.75 6.91
N ASN A 179 -11.53 -6.59 6.23
CA ASN A 179 -12.43 -5.51 6.60
C ASN A 179 -13.79 -5.72 5.94
N THR A 180 -14.88 -5.39 6.64
CA THR A 180 -16.23 -5.71 6.19
C THR A 180 -17.18 -4.53 6.26
N SER A 181 -18.05 -4.42 5.27
CA SER A 181 -19.14 -3.44 5.22
C SER A 181 -20.47 -4.12 4.98
N THR A 182 -21.48 -3.75 5.76
CA THR A 182 -22.87 -4.16 5.47
C THR A 182 -23.51 -3.37 4.33
N ASP A 183 -22.76 -2.48 3.71
CA ASP A 183 -23.18 -1.70 2.55
C ASP A 183 -22.05 -1.69 1.51
N GLU A 184 -21.42 -0.56 1.23
CA GLU A 184 -20.42 -0.38 0.18
C GLU A 184 -18.99 -0.26 0.75
N GLY A 185 -17.97 -0.62 -0.04
CA GLY A 185 -16.57 -0.49 0.30
C GLY A 185 -16.14 -1.32 1.51
N GLY A 186 -15.84 -2.61 1.30
CA GLY A 186 -15.41 -3.50 2.38
C GLY A 186 -14.23 -2.97 3.19
N ALA A 187 -13.24 -2.37 2.53
CA ALA A 187 -12.15 -1.67 3.18
C ALA A 187 -12.33 -0.15 3.12
N ILE A 188 -12.46 0.43 1.94
CA ILE A 188 -12.48 1.88 1.75
C ILE A 188 -13.75 2.32 1.00
N MET A 189 -14.39 3.38 1.51
CA MET A 189 -15.39 4.14 0.77
C MET A 189 -14.90 5.56 0.55
N GLY A 190 -14.81 6.01 -0.71
CA GLY A 190 -14.47 7.37 -1.11
C GLY A 190 -15.70 8.13 -1.59
N LEU A 191 -16.07 9.24 -0.93
CA LEU A 191 -17.21 10.06 -1.35
C LEU A 191 -16.80 11.13 -2.35
N SER A 192 -15.70 11.83 -2.13
CA SER A 192 -15.15 12.86 -3.01
C SER A 192 -13.67 13.08 -2.74
N GLY A 193 -13.01 13.99 -3.48
CA GLY A 193 -11.57 14.27 -3.31
C GLY A 193 -10.68 13.30 -4.07
N THR A 194 -9.41 13.21 -3.66
CA THR A 194 -8.39 12.41 -4.34
C THR A 194 -7.80 11.35 -3.41
N ILE A 195 -7.74 10.12 -3.88
CA ILE A 195 -7.16 8.99 -3.15
C ILE A 195 -6.03 8.39 -4.00
N THR A 196 -4.82 8.42 -3.46
CA THR A 196 -3.63 7.80 -4.08
C THR A 196 -3.22 6.57 -3.28
N ILE A 197 -3.15 5.43 -3.95
CA ILE A 197 -2.80 4.14 -3.35
C ILE A 197 -1.60 3.56 -4.10
N THR A 198 -0.52 3.26 -3.38
CA THR A 198 0.70 2.73 -3.98
C THR A 198 1.20 1.52 -3.20
N ASN A 199 1.59 0.46 -3.92
CA ASN A 199 2.22 -0.75 -3.36
C ASN A 199 1.47 -1.35 -2.17
N SER A 200 0.14 -1.37 -2.23
CA SER A 200 -0.73 -1.76 -1.13
C SER A 200 -1.47 -3.08 -1.42
N VAL A 201 -1.94 -3.73 -0.38
CA VAL A 201 -2.62 -5.03 -0.47
C VAL A 201 -4.03 -4.92 0.09
N PHE A 202 -5.00 -5.41 -0.68
CA PHE A 202 -6.39 -5.56 -0.26
C PHE A 202 -6.73 -7.05 -0.27
N GLU A 203 -6.79 -7.66 0.90
CA GLU A 203 -6.97 -9.11 1.08
C GLU A 203 -8.27 -9.40 1.82
N SER A 204 -9.12 -10.25 1.24
CA SER A 204 -10.32 -10.81 1.88
C SER A 204 -11.26 -9.74 2.46
N ASN A 205 -11.33 -8.55 1.84
CA ASN A 205 -12.29 -7.53 2.27
C ASN A 205 -13.66 -7.83 1.63
N SER A 206 -14.75 -7.49 2.31
CA SER A 206 -16.09 -7.81 1.86
C SER A 206 -17.08 -6.67 2.04
N ALA A 207 -17.88 -6.42 1.01
CA ALA A 207 -19.01 -5.51 1.04
C ALA A 207 -20.32 -6.24 0.73
N ALA A 208 -21.41 -5.80 1.37
CA ALA A 208 -22.71 -6.41 1.08
C ALA A 208 -23.24 -6.01 -0.30
N THR A 209 -22.83 -4.87 -0.86
CA THR A 209 -23.37 -4.39 -2.14
C THR A 209 -22.28 -4.11 -3.17
N LYS A 210 -21.47 -3.08 -3.02
CA LYS A 210 -20.53 -2.60 -4.04
C LYS A 210 -19.14 -2.44 -3.51
N GLY A 211 -18.14 -2.74 -4.35
CA GLY A 211 -16.74 -2.55 -4.02
C GLY A 211 -16.30 -3.41 -2.85
N GLY A 212 -16.12 -4.71 -3.06
CA GLY A 212 -15.68 -5.65 -2.01
C GLY A 212 -14.47 -5.14 -1.24
N ALA A 213 -13.50 -4.55 -1.92
CA ALA A 213 -12.42 -3.80 -1.27
C ALA A 213 -12.71 -2.31 -1.26
N ILE A 214 -12.92 -1.68 -2.42
CA ILE A 214 -13.02 -0.23 -2.56
C ILE A 214 -14.30 0.18 -3.30
N TYR A 215 -15.01 1.15 -2.76
CA TYR A 215 -16.10 1.84 -3.43
C TYR A 215 -15.81 3.33 -3.58
N SER A 216 -16.01 3.85 -4.80
CA SER A 216 -15.96 5.29 -5.08
C SER A 216 -17.34 5.81 -5.41
N SER A 217 -17.90 6.67 -4.55
CA SER A 217 -19.11 7.43 -4.88
C SER A 217 -18.81 8.55 -5.88
N SER A 218 -17.76 9.37 -5.64
CA SER A 218 -17.32 10.44 -6.56
C SER A 218 -15.84 10.81 -6.33
N ALA A 219 -15.08 10.06 -5.55
CA ALA A 219 -13.66 10.30 -5.36
C ALA A 219 -12.87 9.88 -6.61
N ASN A 220 -11.73 10.54 -6.85
CA ASN A 220 -10.78 10.15 -7.87
C ASN A 220 -9.71 9.24 -7.26
N PHE A 221 -9.51 8.07 -7.86
CA PHE A 221 -8.50 7.12 -7.41
C PHE A 221 -7.34 7.04 -8.39
N THR A 222 -6.12 7.07 -7.84
CA THR A 222 -4.91 6.67 -8.55
C THR A 222 -4.31 5.50 -7.80
N ILE A 223 -4.33 4.31 -8.40
CA ILE A 223 -3.89 3.06 -7.76
C ILE A 223 -2.73 2.49 -8.58
N THR A 224 -1.59 2.27 -7.95
CA THR A 224 -0.39 1.77 -8.63
C THR A 224 0.27 0.65 -7.82
N GLY A 225 0.75 -0.38 -8.51
CA GLY A 225 1.57 -1.45 -7.93
C GLY A 225 0.88 -2.24 -6.81
N SER A 226 -0.45 -2.26 -6.78
CA SER A 226 -1.23 -2.80 -5.68
C SER A 226 -1.91 -4.12 -6.03
N THR A 227 -2.17 -4.94 -5.00
CA THR A 227 -2.79 -6.26 -5.16
C THR A 227 -4.15 -6.30 -4.49
N PHE A 228 -5.12 -6.85 -5.20
CA PHE A 228 -6.47 -7.13 -4.73
C PHE A 228 -6.69 -8.65 -4.77
N TYR A 229 -6.75 -9.27 -3.61
CA TYR A 229 -6.83 -10.72 -3.48
C TYR A 229 -8.03 -11.11 -2.62
N ASP A 230 -8.84 -12.08 -3.11
CA ASP A 230 -9.95 -12.69 -2.38
C ASP A 230 -10.96 -11.67 -1.81
N ASN A 231 -11.12 -10.51 -2.47
CA ASN A 231 -12.14 -9.55 -2.05
C ASN A 231 -13.49 -9.93 -2.64
N ALA A 232 -14.57 -9.61 -1.92
CA ALA A 232 -15.89 -10.09 -2.31
C ALA A 232 -17.00 -9.05 -2.18
N THR A 233 -17.97 -9.09 -3.11
CA THR A 233 -19.31 -8.55 -2.90
C THR A 233 -20.28 -9.68 -2.69
N THR A 234 -21.16 -9.58 -1.68
CA THR A 234 -22.07 -10.66 -1.29
C THR A 234 -23.52 -10.40 -1.71
N GLY A 235 -23.84 -9.21 -2.19
CA GLY A 235 -25.16 -8.82 -2.65
C GLY A 235 -25.49 -9.34 -4.05
N ILE A 236 -26.78 -9.49 -4.31
CA ILE A 236 -27.34 -9.95 -5.59
C ILE A 236 -28.26 -8.90 -6.25
N GLY A 237 -28.25 -7.66 -5.74
CA GLY A 237 -29.06 -6.54 -6.24
C GLY A 237 -28.61 -6.06 -7.61
N ASN A 238 -29.48 -5.34 -8.33
CA ASN A 238 -29.24 -4.90 -9.72
C ASN A 238 -28.09 -3.89 -9.89
N SER A 239 -27.54 -3.36 -8.82
CA SER A 239 -26.38 -2.47 -8.84
C SER A 239 -25.20 -2.97 -8.02
N ASP A 240 -25.28 -4.19 -7.48
CA ASP A 240 -24.22 -4.77 -6.67
C ASP A 240 -23.09 -5.28 -7.57
N GLY A 241 -21.85 -5.22 -7.11
CA GLY A 241 -20.71 -5.71 -7.89
C GLY A 241 -19.41 -4.91 -7.66
N GLY A 242 -18.41 -5.17 -8.51
CA GLY A 242 -17.07 -4.67 -8.32
C GLY A 242 -16.39 -5.35 -7.14
N ALA A 243 -16.11 -6.66 -7.26
CA ALA A 243 -15.55 -7.45 -6.18
C ALA A 243 -14.31 -6.81 -5.53
N ALA A 244 -13.45 -6.17 -6.32
CA ALA A 244 -12.33 -5.42 -5.82
C ALA A 244 -12.61 -3.90 -5.82
N PHE A 245 -13.10 -3.34 -6.93
CA PHE A 245 -13.27 -1.91 -7.08
C PHE A 245 -14.57 -1.55 -7.80
N ASN A 246 -15.36 -0.64 -7.24
CA ASN A 246 -16.56 -0.13 -7.87
C ASN A 246 -16.57 1.40 -7.90
N VAL A 247 -16.97 1.97 -9.03
CA VAL A 247 -17.12 3.41 -9.27
C VAL A 247 -18.57 3.74 -9.64
N ALA A 248 -19.22 4.55 -8.83
CA ALA A 248 -20.60 4.95 -9.08
C ALA A 248 -20.77 6.44 -9.42
N GLY A 249 -19.75 7.28 -9.17
CA GLY A 249 -19.86 8.74 -9.28
C GLY A 249 -19.65 9.29 -10.68
N ALA A 250 -20.60 10.04 -11.17
CA ALA A 250 -20.46 10.79 -12.41
C ALA A 250 -19.31 11.83 -12.29
N GLY A 251 -18.43 11.86 -13.30
CA GLY A 251 -17.30 12.81 -13.37
C GLY A 251 -16.05 12.37 -12.60
N SER A 252 -16.07 11.26 -11.88
CA SER A 252 -14.85 10.68 -11.30
C SER A 252 -13.90 10.18 -12.40
N THR A 253 -12.61 10.33 -12.15
CA THR A 253 -11.56 9.82 -13.03
C THR A 253 -10.62 8.92 -12.22
N ASN A 254 -10.51 7.67 -12.61
CA ASN A 254 -9.76 6.66 -11.89
C ASN A 254 -8.69 6.05 -12.79
N SER A 255 -7.50 5.86 -12.25
CA SER A 255 -6.37 5.23 -12.91
C SER A 255 -5.86 4.07 -12.07
N ILE A 256 -5.75 2.90 -12.68
CA ILE A 256 -5.27 1.66 -12.06
C ILE A 256 -4.14 1.14 -12.93
N THR A 257 -2.93 1.12 -12.41
CA THR A 257 -1.74 0.78 -13.18
C THR A 257 -0.85 -0.21 -12.43
N ASN A 258 -0.31 -1.20 -13.13
CA ASN A 258 0.59 -2.21 -12.56
C ASN A 258 -0.05 -2.93 -11.34
N CYS A 259 -1.33 -3.26 -11.41
CA CYS A 259 -2.07 -3.90 -10.33
C CYS A 259 -2.37 -5.37 -10.63
N THR A 260 -2.54 -6.16 -9.57
CA THR A 260 -2.95 -7.56 -9.67
C THR A 260 -4.31 -7.75 -9.01
N PHE A 261 -5.22 -8.40 -9.72
CA PHE A 261 -6.54 -8.80 -9.25
C PHE A 261 -6.66 -10.31 -9.29
N TYR A 262 -6.65 -10.94 -8.11
CA TYR A 262 -6.56 -12.38 -7.99
C TYR A 262 -7.68 -12.94 -7.10
N GLN A 263 -8.43 -13.91 -7.60
CA GLN A 263 -9.49 -14.61 -6.86
C GLN A 263 -10.57 -13.73 -6.21
N ASN A 264 -10.81 -12.54 -6.74
CA ASN A 264 -11.92 -11.72 -6.24
C ASN A 264 -13.25 -12.26 -6.73
N THR A 265 -14.31 -12.17 -5.90
CA THR A 265 -15.59 -12.80 -6.19
C THR A 265 -16.76 -11.84 -6.04
N THR A 266 -17.72 -11.92 -6.97
CA THR A 266 -19.04 -11.30 -6.82
C THR A 266 -20.10 -12.35 -6.72
N ALA A 267 -21.06 -12.22 -5.79
CA ALA A 267 -22.15 -13.17 -5.64
C ALA A 267 -23.15 -13.15 -6.79
N ARG A 268 -23.06 -12.17 -7.68
CA ARG A 268 -24.01 -12.05 -8.78
C ARG A 268 -23.52 -12.73 -10.04
N ALA A 269 -24.41 -13.51 -10.68
CA ALA A 269 -24.17 -14.30 -11.87
C ALA A 269 -24.30 -13.53 -13.20
N ASN A 270 -24.10 -12.21 -13.23
CA ASN A 270 -24.16 -11.44 -14.46
C ASN A 270 -22.80 -10.81 -14.77
N GLN A 271 -22.36 -10.92 -16.02
CA GLN A 271 -21.07 -10.44 -16.53
C GLN A 271 -20.83 -8.94 -16.35
N ASP A 272 -21.89 -8.14 -16.16
CA ASP A 272 -21.80 -6.68 -15.96
C ASP A 272 -21.25 -6.29 -14.56
N TYR A 273 -21.03 -7.25 -13.67
CA TYR A 273 -20.76 -7.01 -12.25
C TYR A 273 -19.34 -7.41 -11.80
N GLY A 274 -18.40 -7.48 -12.71
CA GLY A 274 -17.04 -8.00 -12.56
C GLY A 274 -16.21 -7.52 -11.37
N THR A 275 -14.96 -7.89 -11.39
CA THR A 275 -13.96 -7.54 -10.38
C THR A 275 -13.76 -6.03 -10.26
N ILE A 276 -13.68 -5.35 -11.40
CA ILE A 276 -13.78 -3.88 -11.49
C ILE A 276 -15.10 -3.53 -12.16
N ARG A 277 -15.86 -2.65 -11.54
CA ARG A 277 -17.10 -2.13 -12.10
C ARG A 277 -17.12 -0.60 -12.13
N THR A 278 -17.53 -0.01 -13.24
CA THR A 278 -17.70 1.44 -13.39
C THR A 278 -19.12 1.73 -13.82
N ASP A 279 -19.99 2.16 -12.89
CA ASP A 279 -21.40 2.51 -13.17
C ASP A 279 -21.50 3.88 -13.84
N ASN A 280 -20.66 4.83 -13.38
CA ASN A 280 -20.52 6.18 -13.92
C ASN A 280 -19.07 6.65 -13.79
N GLY A 281 -18.68 7.70 -14.52
CA GLY A 281 -17.32 8.22 -14.51
C GLY A 281 -16.37 7.45 -15.43
N ASN A 282 -15.09 7.65 -15.25
CA ASN A 282 -14.05 7.07 -16.11
C ASN A 282 -13.09 6.21 -15.28
N THR A 283 -12.77 5.02 -15.77
CA THR A 283 -11.74 4.16 -15.19
C THR A 283 -10.81 3.67 -16.28
N THR A 284 -9.51 3.96 -16.13
CA THR A 284 -8.45 3.44 -17.00
C THR A 284 -7.65 2.39 -16.23
N VAL A 285 -7.51 1.22 -16.82
CA VAL A 285 -6.71 0.12 -16.29
C VAL A 285 -5.60 -0.18 -17.28
N SER A 286 -4.36 -0.13 -16.83
CA SER A 286 -3.19 -0.41 -17.67
C SER A 286 -2.19 -1.31 -16.96
N ASN A 287 -1.44 -2.08 -17.73
CA ASN A 287 -0.36 -2.96 -17.26
C ASN A 287 -0.77 -3.84 -16.08
N SER A 288 -2.01 -4.34 -16.05
CA SER A 288 -2.58 -5.02 -14.90
C SER A 288 -2.93 -6.48 -15.20
N LEU A 289 -2.83 -7.32 -14.19
CA LEU A 289 -3.08 -8.77 -14.26
C LEU A 289 -4.38 -9.12 -13.57
N PHE A 290 -5.24 -9.88 -14.26
CA PHE A 290 -6.48 -10.43 -13.74
C PHE A 290 -6.46 -11.95 -13.85
N TYR A 291 -6.61 -12.64 -12.72
CA TYR A 291 -6.58 -14.10 -12.72
C TYR A 291 -7.45 -14.69 -11.63
N GLY A 292 -8.21 -15.72 -11.99
CA GLY A 292 -9.05 -16.49 -11.04
C GLY A 292 -10.21 -15.70 -10.41
N ASN A 293 -10.53 -14.51 -10.95
CA ASN A 293 -11.67 -13.75 -10.48
C ASN A 293 -12.96 -14.38 -10.97
N LYS A 294 -14.03 -14.37 -10.15
CA LYS A 294 -15.22 -15.18 -10.39
C LYS A 294 -16.51 -14.42 -10.09
N MET A 295 -17.60 -14.87 -10.70
CA MET A 295 -18.95 -14.43 -10.39
C MET A 295 -19.80 -15.60 -9.90
N ASP A 296 -20.91 -15.31 -9.23
CA ASP A 296 -21.84 -16.28 -8.65
C ASP A 296 -21.14 -17.31 -7.74
N ASN A 297 -20.27 -16.82 -6.85
CA ASN A 297 -19.53 -17.66 -5.91
C ASN A 297 -18.87 -18.88 -6.57
N ASP A 298 -18.29 -18.68 -7.77
CA ASP A 298 -17.54 -19.72 -8.49
C ASP A 298 -18.34 -20.60 -9.49
N THR A 299 -19.63 -20.37 -9.65
CA THR A 299 -20.45 -21.24 -10.50
C THR A 299 -20.64 -20.71 -11.92
N ALA A 300 -20.55 -19.42 -12.16
CA ALA A 300 -20.86 -18.78 -13.44
C ALA A 300 -19.63 -18.40 -14.30
N GLY A 301 -18.41 -18.64 -13.82
CA GLY A 301 -17.17 -18.44 -14.56
C GLY A 301 -16.41 -17.14 -14.21
N PRO A 302 -15.34 -16.82 -14.96
CA PRO A 302 -14.49 -15.66 -14.67
C PRO A 302 -15.19 -14.35 -14.97
N SER A 303 -14.89 -13.31 -14.18
CA SER A 303 -15.41 -11.97 -14.36
C SER A 303 -14.39 -10.93 -13.92
N ASP A 304 -13.70 -10.34 -14.88
CA ASP A 304 -12.65 -9.38 -14.59
C ASP A 304 -13.15 -7.94 -14.66
N TRP A 305 -14.14 -7.66 -15.48
CA TRP A 305 -14.64 -6.32 -15.73
C TRP A 305 -16.15 -6.27 -15.90
N GLY A 306 -16.79 -5.24 -15.36
CA GLY A 306 -18.20 -4.91 -15.59
C GLY A 306 -18.40 -3.41 -15.76
N SER A 307 -19.35 -3.01 -16.61
CA SER A 307 -19.72 -1.60 -16.80
C SER A 307 -21.18 -1.36 -16.54
N GLY A 308 -21.50 -0.23 -15.91
CA GLY A 308 -22.85 0.30 -15.83
C GLY A 308 -23.16 1.24 -16.99
N PRO A 309 -24.40 1.75 -17.08
CA PRO A 309 -24.94 2.40 -18.28
C PRO A 309 -24.24 3.70 -18.68
N ASN A 310 -23.54 4.38 -17.76
CA ASN A 310 -22.90 5.67 -18.01
C ASN A 310 -21.41 5.65 -17.70
N GLY A 311 -20.83 4.49 -17.43
CA GLY A 311 -19.41 4.33 -17.15
C GLY A 311 -18.58 4.29 -18.43
N THR A 312 -17.38 4.86 -18.37
CA THR A 312 -16.35 4.66 -19.41
C THR A 312 -15.20 3.89 -18.83
N GLN A 313 -14.86 2.78 -19.46
CA GLN A 313 -13.72 1.98 -19.05
C GLN A 313 -12.74 1.84 -20.20
N THR A 314 -11.46 2.01 -19.90
CA THR A 314 -10.37 1.80 -20.84
C THR A 314 -9.40 0.78 -20.28
N PHE A 315 -9.17 -0.28 -21.02
CA PHE A 315 -8.18 -1.30 -20.70
C PHE A 315 -7.04 -1.23 -21.68
N GLU A 316 -5.83 -1.13 -21.17
CA GLU A 316 -4.61 -1.03 -21.96
C GLU A 316 -3.56 -2.01 -21.47
N THR A 317 -2.91 -2.72 -22.39
CA THR A 317 -1.71 -3.54 -22.14
C THR A 317 -1.82 -4.39 -20.87
N SER A 318 -2.93 -5.11 -20.71
CA SER A 318 -3.25 -5.90 -19.53
C SER A 318 -3.49 -7.37 -19.89
N ILE A 319 -3.39 -8.26 -18.92
CA ILE A 319 -3.71 -9.68 -19.08
C ILE A 319 -4.96 -9.97 -18.25
N ALA A 320 -5.98 -10.52 -18.89
CA ALA A 320 -7.24 -10.84 -18.25
C ALA A 320 -7.77 -12.18 -18.74
N GLN A 321 -8.36 -12.97 -17.84
CA GLN A 321 -9.01 -14.22 -18.22
C GLN A 321 -10.35 -13.98 -18.92
N TRP A 322 -11.05 -12.94 -18.51
CA TRP A 322 -12.33 -12.61 -19.10
C TRP A 322 -12.63 -11.12 -19.02
N ILE A 323 -12.79 -10.49 -20.16
CA ILE A 323 -13.36 -9.16 -20.28
C ILE A 323 -14.66 -9.31 -21.04
N SER A 324 -15.79 -9.12 -20.36
CA SER A 324 -17.08 -9.04 -21.02
C SER A 324 -17.24 -7.64 -21.60
N ILE A 325 -17.15 -7.55 -22.91
CA ILE A 325 -17.81 -6.47 -23.64
C ILE A 325 -19.17 -7.03 -23.98
N ASN A 326 -20.16 -6.75 -23.18
CA ASN A 326 -21.52 -7.13 -23.53
C ASN A 326 -22.00 -6.23 -24.66
N ILE A 327 -21.98 -6.76 -25.88
CA ILE A 327 -22.34 -6.04 -27.11
C ILE A 327 -23.87 -5.96 -27.27
N ASP A 328 -24.67 -6.63 -26.45
CA ASP A 328 -26.04 -6.93 -26.82
C ASP A 328 -27.15 -6.31 -25.95
N ASN A 329 -26.94 -5.62 -24.85
CA ASN A 329 -28.08 -5.09 -24.10
C ASN A 329 -27.86 -3.79 -23.32
N GLN A 330 -28.55 -2.80 -23.67
CA GLN A 330 -29.23 -1.67 -23.01
C GLN A 330 -28.60 -0.93 -21.81
N ASP A 331 -27.54 -1.42 -21.17
CA ASP A 331 -26.90 -0.81 -20.01
C ASP A 331 -25.38 -0.67 -20.17
N GLU A 332 -24.89 -0.51 -21.41
CA GLU A 332 -23.47 -0.51 -21.73
C GLU A 332 -22.86 0.88 -21.60
N GLY A 333 -21.86 0.99 -20.73
CA GLY A 333 -20.91 2.09 -20.75
C GLY A 333 -20.05 2.08 -22.01
N THR A 334 -19.38 3.18 -22.26
CA THR A 334 -18.39 3.31 -23.36
C THR A 334 -16.99 2.88 -22.86
N GLY A 335 -16.18 2.33 -23.74
CA GLY A 335 -14.82 1.96 -23.38
C GLY A 335 -14.00 1.50 -24.55
N SER A 336 -12.71 1.33 -24.34
CA SER A 336 -11.79 0.79 -25.32
C SER A 336 -10.89 -0.27 -24.70
N ILE A 337 -10.50 -1.23 -25.52
CA ILE A 337 -9.59 -2.31 -25.15
C ILE A 337 -8.46 -2.33 -26.19
N THR A 338 -7.24 -2.12 -25.73
CA THR A 338 -6.07 -2.10 -26.59
C THR A 338 -4.91 -2.88 -25.96
N GLY A 339 -4.17 -3.65 -26.76
CA GLY A 339 -2.98 -4.36 -26.32
C GLY A 339 -3.21 -5.42 -25.24
N ILE A 340 -4.38 -6.06 -25.21
CA ILE A 340 -4.72 -7.06 -24.20
C ILE A 340 -4.44 -8.47 -24.67
N LYS A 341 -3.87 -9.29 -23.80
CA LYS A 341 -3.85 -10.74 -23.93
C LYS A 341 -5.00 -11.37 -23.14
N GLY A 342 -5.78 -12.21 -23.78
CA GLY A 342 -7.04 -12.72 -23.25
C GLY A 342 -8.18 -11.72 -23.42
N GLY A 343 -9.33 -12.01 -22.83
CA GLY A 343 -10.54 -11.18 -22.90
C GLY A 343 -11.43 -11.42 -24.12
N ALA A 344 -12.58 -10.74 -24.17
CA ALA A 344 -13.56 -10.80 -25.27
C ALA A 344 -13.89 -12.23 -25.78
N GLY A 345 -14.08 -13.19 -24.89
CA GLY A 345 -14.34 -14.59 -25.24
C GLY A 345 -13.10 -15.45 -25.51
N THR A 346 -11.91 -14.89 -25.41
CA THR A 346 -10.65 -15.66 -25.52
C THR A 346 -9.87 -15.46 -24.22
N PRO A 347 -9.99 -16.37 -23.23
CA PRO A 347 -9.24 -16.28 -21.99
C PRO A 347 -7.73 -16.22 -22.24
N ALA A 348 -7.01 -15.50 -21.40
CA ALA A 348 -5.56 -15.61 -21.39
C ALA A 348 -5.14 -17.04 -21.08
N ASN A 349 -4.12 -17.52 -21.78
CA ASN A 349 -3.58 -18.87 -21.56
C ASN A 349 -2.65 -18.89 -20.32
N LEU A 350 -3.24 -18.69 -19.14
CA LEU A 350 -2.57 -18.76 -17.84
C LEU A 350 -3.10 -19.97 -17.06
N THR A 351 -2.21 -20.71 -16.45
CA THR A 351 -2.59 -21.87 -15.62
C THR A 351 -2.25 -21.63 -14.15
N SER A 352 -3.05 -22.22 -13.25
CA SER A 352 -2.81 -22.08 -11.81
C SER A 352 -1.49 -22.72 -11.35
N SER A 353 -0.88 -23.58 -12.16
CA SER A 353 0.44 -24.15 -11.87
C SER A 353 1.58 -23.16 -12.05
N ASN A 354 1.34 -22.08 -12.79
CA ASN A 354 2.35 -21.10 -13.16
C ASN A 354 2.26 -19.81 -12.35
N LEU A 355 1.13 -19.57 -11.71
CA LEU A 355 0.87 -18.42 -10.85
C LEU A 355 0.80 -18.88 -9.41
N THR A 356 1.68 -18.35 -8.58
CA THR A 356 1.66 -18.56 -7.13
C THR A 356 1.46 -17.22 -6.45
N PHE A 357 0.45 -17.12 -5.60
CA PHE A 357 0.23 -15.93 -4.79
C PHE A 357 1.03 -16.04 -3.50
N ASN A 358 1.95 -15.11 -3.28
CA ASN A 358 2.73 -15.00 -2.06
C ASN A 358 1.98 -14.11 -1.06
N LEU A 359 1.29 -14.71 -0.10
CA LEU A 359 0.51 -14.01 0.93
C LEU A 359 1.37 -13.06 1.78
N ALA A 360 2.65 -13.38 1.99
CA ALA A 360 3.52 -12.56 2.82
C ALA A 360 3.93 -11.24 2.13
N THR A 361 4.01 -11.24 0.80
CA THR A 361 4.41 -10.08 0.02
C THR A 361 3.24 -9.40 -0.70
N GLY A 362 2.08 -10.06 -0.75
CA GLY A 362 0.93 -9.61 -1.54
C GLY A 362 1.18 -9.65 -3.05
N LYS A 363 2.17 -10.41 -3.51
CA LYS A 363 2.59 -10.46 -4.91
C LYS A 363 2.26 -11.80 -5.55
N VAL A 364 2.03 -11.76 -6.85
CA VAL A 364 1.93 -12.97 -7.68
C VAL A 364 3.31 -13.31 -8.22
N GLU A 365 3.72 -14.57 -8.06
CA GLU A 365 4.91 -15.12 -8.69
C GLU A 365 4.49 -15.94 -9.91
N TYR A 366 5.15 -15.72 -11.04
CA TYR A 366 4.92 -16.42 -12.29
C TYR A 366 6.16 -17.20 -12.72
N VAL A 367 5.96 -18.47 -13.05
CA VAL A 367 7.00 -19.32 -13.61
C VAL A 367 6.52 -19.78 -15.00
N ALA A 368 7.11 -19.25 -16.06
CA ALA A 368 6.81 -19.69 -17.42
C ALA A 368 7.12 -21.19 -17.57
N VAL A 369 6.13 -21.97 -18.01
CA VAL A 369 6.28 -23.42 -18.22
C VAL A 369 6.47 -23.75 -19.71
N ASP A 370 5.84 -22.96 -20.59
CA ASP A 370 6.04 -23.10 -22.03
C ASP A 370 5.87 -21.77 -22.81
N SER A 371 6.30 -21.75 -24.05
CA SER A 371 6.26 -20.56 -24.93
C SER A 371 4.87 -20.23 -25.47
N THR A 372 3.85 -21.00 -25.14
CA THR A 372 2.47 -20.80 -25.63
C THR A 372 1.62 -20.05 -24.63
N GLU A 373 2.13 -19.84 -23.40
CA GLU A 373 1.43 -19.13 -22.34
C GLU A 373 1.50 -17.62 -22.51
N ASP A 374 0.45 -16.95 -22.06
CA ASP A 374 0.39 -15.50 -21.98
C ASP A 374 1.16 -15.04 -20.74
N SER A 375 2.47 -14.84 -20.92
CA SER A 375 3.36 -14.40 -19.84
C SER A 375 3.07 -12.97 -19.41
N PRO A 376 2.95 -12.67 -18.11
CA PRO A 376 2.92 -11.32 -17.60
C PRO A 376 4.29 -10.62 -17.65
N ILE A 377 5.36 -11.37 -17.92
CA ILE A 377 6.73 -10.85 -17.98
C ILE A 377 6.93 -10.07 -19.27
N ASP A 378 7.47 -8.86 -19.17
CA ASP A 378 7.80 -7.96 -20.28
C ASP A 378 6.62 -7.63 -21.23
N PHE A 379 5.38 -7.79 -20.77
CA PHE A 379 4.19 -7.51 -21.59
C PHE A 379 3.71 -6.06 -21.48
N GLY A 380 4.07 -5.35 -20.42
CA GLY A 380 3.64 -3.97 -20.17
C GLY A 380 4.00 -3.01 -21.30
N SER A 381 3.27 -1.92 -21.42
CA SER A 381 3.48 -0.88 -22.45
C SER A 381 4.83 -0.21 -22.36
N ASP A 382 5.49 -0.30 -21.23
CA ASP A 382 6.81 0.23 -20.91
C ASP A 382 7.92 -0.84 -21.02
N GLY A 383 7.58 -2.06 -21.50
CA GLY A 383 8.50 -3.20 -21.56
C GLY A 383 8.77 -3.85 -20.20
N ASN A 384 7.95 -3.54 -19.19
CA ASN A 384 8.01 -4.17 -17.88
C ASN A 384 6.89 -5.22 -17.71
N ASP A 385 6.87 -5.88 -16.57
CA ASP A 385 5.87 -6.88 -16.25
C ASP A 385 4.49 -6.26 -16.02
N VAL A 386 3.46 -7.06 -16.23
CA VAL A 386 2.08 -6.71 -15.98
C VAL A 386 1.66 -7.15 -14.58
N GLY A 387 0.99 -6.27 -13.86
CA GLY A 387 0.48 -6.52 -12.51
C GLY A 387 1.21 -5.77 -11.41
N ALA A 388 0.87 -6.04 -10.16
CA ALA A 388 1.56 -5.50 -8.98
C ALA A 388 2.97 -6.06 -8.78
N TRP A 389 3.39 -6.80 -9.73
CA TRP A 389 4.67 -7.46 -9.78
C TRP A 389 5.65 -6.60 -10.58
N ASN A 390 6.71 -6.21 -9.93
CA ASN A 390 7.79 -5.50 -10.56
C ASN A 390 9.01 -6.44 -10.57
N SER A 391 9.27 -7.14 -11.69
CA SER A 391 10.53 -7.85 -11.89
C SER A 391 11.68 -6.86 -12.12
N GLY A 392 11.34 -5.63 -12.48
CA GLY A 392 12.26 -4.52 -12.57
C GLY A 392 12.72 -4.07 -11.18
N LEU A 393 13.75 -4.73 -10.63
CA LEU A 393 14.57 -4.23 -9.54
C LEU A 393 13.93 -4.04 -8.16
N THR A 394 12.91 -4.76 -7.76
CA THR A 394 12.96 -5.22 -6.40
C THR A 394 13.94 -6.38 -6.37
N LEU A 395 15.17 -6.08 -5.97
CA LEU A 395 15.98 -7.06 -5.30
C LEU A 395 15.13 -7.58 -4.13
N SER A 396 14.22 -8.52 -4.41
CA SER A 396 13.57 -9.23 -3.35
C SER A 396 14.67 -10.06 -2.72
N LEU A 397 15.16 -9.58 -1.59
CA LEU A 397 16.06 -10.29 -0.70
C LEU A 397 15.40 -11.53 -0.08
N GLU A 398 14.24 -11.95 -0.59
CA GLU A 398 13.43 -13.02 -0.07
C GLU A 398 13.14 -14.11 -1.10
N LYS A 399 14.14 -14.57 -1.79
CA LYS A 399 14.25 -16.00 -1.97
C LYS A 399 15.22 -16.47 -0.89
N GLU A 400 14.72 -17.18 0.12
CA GLU A 400 15.58 -17.81 1.10
C GLU A 400 16.63 -18.62 0.35
N ASP A 401 17.76 -18.00 0.25
CA ASP A 401 18.85 -18.49 -0.50
C ASP A 401 19.47 -19.68 0.24
N PHE A 402 19.14 -20.84 -0.21
CA PHE A 402 20.03 -21.98 0.03
C PHE A 402 21.48 -21.62 -0.33
N LEU A 403 21.71 -20.63 -1.19
CA LEU A 403 23.02 -20.09 -1.51
C LEU A 403 23.46 -18.99 -0.54
N ALA A 404 22.56 -18.17 0.02
CA ALA A 404 22.94 -17.10 0.95
C ALA A 404 23.58 -17.62 2.25
N THR A 405 23.22 -18.81 2.68
CA THR A 405 23.86 -19.49 3.82
C THR A 405 25.27 -20.04 3.49
N LYS A 406 25.59 -20.19 2.19
CA LYS A 406 26.87 -20.70 1.71
C LYS A 406 27.84 -19.63 1.28
N ILE A 407 27.43 -18.35 1.32
CA ILE A 407 28.22 -17.21 0.89
C ILE A 407 28.28 -16.16 1.97
N SER A 408 29.47 -15.75 2.31
CA SER A 408 29.74 -14.67 3.24
C SER A 408 30.49 -13.55 2.54
N VAL A 409 30.11 -12.32 2.82
CA VAL A 409 30.69 -11.12 2.22
C VAL A 409 31.12 -10.18 3.35
N TYR A 410 32.39 -9.81 3.39
CA TYR A 410 32.97 -8.94 4.41
C TYR A 410 33.71 -7.77 3.75
N TYR A 411 33.40 -6.55 4.13
CA TYR A 411 34.19 -5.38 3.76
C TYR A 411 35.24 -5.09 4.82
N ASN A 412 36.50 -5.03 4.42
CA ASN A 412 37.62 -4.62 5.29
C ASN A 412 37.97 -3.15 4.96
N SER A 413 37.63 -2.25 5.86
CA SER A 413 37.85 -0.80 5.67
C SER A 413 39.34 -0.42 5.67
N ALA A 414 40.19 -1.16 6.37
CA ALA A 414 41.65 -0.89 6.43
C ALA A 414 42.36 -1.23 5.11
N SER A 415 41.99 -2.34 4.47
CA SER A 415 42.56 -2.77 3.20
C SER A 415 41.74 -2.35 1.98
N LYS A 416 40.56 -1.77 2.19
CA LYS A 416 39.57 -1.44 1.15
C LYS A 416 39.28 -2.61 0.20
N ASN A 417 39.20 -3.80 0.75
CA ASN A 417 38.88 -5.01 0.02
C ASN A 417 37.53 -5.57 0.49
N LEU A 418 36.78 -6.09 -0.47
CA LEU A 418 35.63 -6.93 -0.22
C LEU A 418 36.11 -8.40 -0.27
N GLU A 419 35.93 -9.12 0.80
CA GLU A 419 36.21 -10.55 0.87
C GLU A 419 34.92 -11.34 0.69
N VAL A 420 34.89 -12.20 -0.32
CA VAL A 420 33.78 -13.10 -0.61
C VAL A 420 34.25 -14.52 -0.34
N LEU A 421 33.55 -15.22 0.54
CA LEU A 421 33.80 -16.63 0.89
C LEU A 421 32.60 -17.46 0.46
N HIS A 422 32.79 -18.57 -0.21
CA HIS A 422 31.71 -19.48 -0.57
C HIS A 422 32.13 -20.96 -0.53
N SER A 423 31.14 -21.81 -0.31
CA SER A 423 31.28 -23.28 -0.34
C SER A 423 30.54 -23.94 -1.50
N ILE A 424 30.34 -23.21 -2.59
CA ILE A 424 29.60 -23.65 -3.78
C ILE A 424 30.61 -24.28 -4.74
N SER A 425 30.30 -25.45 -5.28
CA SER A 425 31.16 -26.20 -6.20
C SER A 425 31.02 -25.74 -7.68
N GLU A 426 29.97 -24.98 -8.00
CA GLU A 426 29.72 -24.49 -9.34
C GLU A 426 30.45 -23.15 -9.62
N PRO A 427 30.76 -22.81 -10.88
CA PRO A 427 31.32 -21.53 -11.21
C PRO A 427 30.39 -20.39 -10.80
N ILE A 428 30.91 -19.40 -10.07
CA ILE A 428 30.17 -18.22 -9.65
C ILE A 428 30.73 -16.99 -10.37
N SER A 429 29.84 -16.16 -10.93
CA SER A 429 30.16 -14.80 -11.34
C SER A 429 29.60 -13.80 -10.35
N LEU A 430 30.31 -12.68 -10.15
CA LEU A 430 29.90 -11.60 -9.24
C LEU A 430 29.79 -10.29 -10.01
N GLU A 431 28.75 -9.54 -9.69
CA GLU A 431 28.55 -8.18 -10.16
C GLU A 431 28.27 -7.28 -8.95
N VAL A 432 28.79 -6.07 -8.94
CA VAL A 432 28.52 -5.06 -7.91
C VAL A 432 27.79 -3.89 -8.52
N TYR A 433 26.73 -3.45 -7.87
CA TYR A 433 25.89 -2.36 -8.28
C TYR A 433 25.80 -1.27 -7.21
N THR A 434 25.63 -0.03 -7.63
CA THR A 434 25.16 1.04 -6.76
C THR A 434 23.69 0.81 -6.39
N ILE A 435 23.18 1.50 -5.38
CA ILE A 435 21.74 1.48 -5.04
C ILE A 435 20.84 2.02 -6.17
N LEU A 436 21.40 2.74 -7.12
CA LEU A 436 20.70 3.25 -8.31
C LEU A 436 20.75 2.29 -9.49
N GLY A 437 21.25 1.05 -9.29
CA GLY A 437 21.31 0.01 -10.33
C GLY A 437 22.49 0.13 -11.30
N THR A 438 23.41 1.08 -11.12
CA THR A 438 24.59 1.19 -11.98
C THR A 438 25.60 0.10 -11.63
N LYS A 439 25.95 -0.75 -12.60
CA LYS A 439 26.98 -1.77 -12.45
C LYS A 439 28.36 -1.12 -12.36
N VAL A 440 29.09 -1.36 -11.28
CA VAL A 440 30.42 -0.78 -11.01
C VAL A 440 31.55 -1.80 -11.03
N LEU A 441 31.24 -3.11 -10.97
CA LEU A 441 32.23 -4.17 -11.00
C LEU A 441 31.61 -5.46 -11.51
N SER A 442 32.40 -6.27 -12.24
CA SER A 442 32.01 -7.62 -12.69
C SER A 442 33.21 -8.54 -12.64
N LEU A 443 33.03 -9.74 -12.10
CA LEU A 443 34.03 -10.81 -12.01
C LEU A 443 33.41 -12.14 -12.45
N ASN A 444 34.11 -12.92 -13.19
CA ASN A 444 33.69 -14.27 -13.61
C ASN A 444 34.55 -15.32 -12.92
N ASN A 445 33.93 -16.45 -12.60
CA ASN A 445 34.60 -17.64 -12.05
C ASN A 445 35.43 -17.32 -10.78
N ILE A 446 34.79 -16.82 -9.76
CA ILE A 446 35.45 -16.51 -8.49
C ILE A 446 35.89 -17.78 -7.76
N ASN A 447 36.96 -17.67 -6.98
CA ASN A 447 37.44 -18.72 -6.11
C ASN A 447 36.63 -18.81 -4.82
N ALA A 448 36.68 -19.93 -4.11
CA ALA A 448 36.01 -20.17 -2.83
C ALA A 448 36.31 -19.09 -1.78
N ARG A 449 37.44 -18.42 -1.90
CA ARG A 449 37.80 -17.18 -1.20
C ARG A 449 38.31 -16.18 -2.21
N GLN A 450 37.58 -15.12 -2.44
CA GLN A 450 37.89 -14.06 -3.39
C GLN A 450 38.07 -12.73 -2.68
N LEU A 451 39.23 -12.11 -2.86
CA LEU A 451 39.47 -10.72 -2.46
C LEU A 451 39.24 -9.82 -3.66
N ILE A 452 38.43 -8.79 -3.48
CA ILE A 452 38.03 -7.83 -4.50
C ILE A 452 38.44 -6.43 -4.02
N ASN A 453 39.34 -5.80 -4.75
CA ASN A 453 39.74 -4.43 -4.45
C ASN A 453 38.63 -3.45 -4.85
N VAL A 454 38.08 -2.72 -3.88
CA VAL A 454 36.99 -1.76 -4.06
C VAL A 454 37.43 -0.33 -3.67
N ASN A 455 38.72 -0.04 -3.65
CA ASN A 455 39.26 1.26 -3.27
C ASN A 455 38.88 2.41 -4.22
N HIS A 456 38.43 2.06 -5.43
CA HIS A 456 37.95 2.98 -6.46
C HIS A 456 36.47 3.35 -6.32
N LEU A 457 35.75 2.66 -5.39
CA LEU A 457 34.35 2.94 -5.11
C LEU A 457 34.23 3.98 -3.99
N ASN A 458 33.29 4.89 -4.15
CA ASN A 458 33.00 5.92 -3.15
C ASN A 458 32.34 5.31 -1.90
N THR A 459 32.41 6.02 -0.79
CA THR A 459 31.60 5.72 0.42
C THR A 459 30.13 5.61 0.04
N GLY A 460 29.49 4.54 0.44
CA GLY A 460 28.10 4.32 0.10
C GLY A 460 27.65 2.86 0.24
N ILE A 461 26.37 2.65 -0.05
CA ILE A 461 25.77 1.33 -0.04
C ILE A 461 25.85 0.74 -1.44
N TYR A 462 26.26 -0.54 -1.49
CA TYR A 462 26.38 -1.32 -2.70
C TYR A 462 25.68 -2.66 -2.56
N ILE A 463 25.34 -3.23 -3.70
CA ILE A 463 24.70 -4.55 -3.81
C ILE A 463 25.63 -5.44 -4.62
N LEU A 464 26.04 -6.55 -4.02
CA LEU A 464 26.76 -7.62 -4.70
C LEU A 464 25.75 -8.66 -5.15
N VAL A 465 25.75 -8.97 -6.44
CA VAL A 465 24.95 -10.03 -7.05
C VAL A 465 25.89 -11.12 -7.52
N GLY A 466 25.64 -12.33 -7.07
CA GLY A 466 26.36 -13.51 -7.53
C GLY A 466 25.45 -14.42 -8.33
N LYS A 467 25.98 -15.05 -9.38
CA LYS A 467 25.26 -15.95 -10.29
C LYS A 467 25.99 -17.27 -10.44
N THR A 468 25.27 -18.36 -10.36
CA THR A 468 25.63 -19.68 -10.89
C THR A 468 24.82 -19.95 -12.19
N PRO A 469 25.06 -21.01 -12.94
CA PRO A 469 24.24 -21.37 -14.09
C PRO A 469 22.74 -21.51 -13.79
N GLU A 470 22.39 -21.91 -12.58
CA GLU A 470 21.01 -22.21 -12.20
C GLU A 470 20.41 -21.24 -11.17
N LYS A 471 21.25 -20.49 -10.46
CA LYS A 471 20.81 -19.68 -9.30
C LYS A 471 21.58 -18.37 -9.19
N PHE A 472 20.97 -17.41 -8.51
CA PHE A 472 21.63 -16.17 -8.13
C PHE A 472 21.43 -15.88 -6.63
N PHE A 473 22.25 -15.00 -6.09
CA PHE A 473 22.12 -14.46 -4.73
C PHE A 473 22.52 -12.98 -4.73
N SER A 474 22.08 -12.25 -3.73
CA SER A 474 22.52 -10.87 -3.52
C SER A 474 22.89 -10.61 -2.06
N LYS A 475 23.82 -9.69 -1.84
CA LYS A 475 24.24 -9.23 -0.51
C LYS A 475 24.47 -7.74 -0.55
N LYS A 476 23.91 -7.02 0.41
CA LYS A 476 24.16 -5.60 0.62
C LYS A 476 25.42 -5.44 1.47
N PHE A 477 26.27 -4.47 1.10
CA PHE A 477 27.43 -4.09 1.90
C PHE A 477 27.63 -2.57 1.89
N LEU A 478 28.33 -2.07 2.91
CA LEU A 478 28.61 -0.66 3.09
C LEU A 478 30.11 -0.42 2.93
N ILE A 479 30.50 0.54 2.11
CA ILE A 479 31.85 1.10 2.05
C ILE A 479 31.86 2.39 2.89
N ASN A 480 32.68 2.41 3.92
CA ASN A 480 32.86 3.53 4.85
C ASN A 480 34.04 4.40 4.46
#